data_31ee79e6c2899f3f2431bf3b48ee8875
#
_entry.id   31ee79e6c2899f3f2431bf3b48ee8875
#
_cell.length_a   1.000
_cell.length_b   1.000
_cell.length_c   1.000
_cell.angle_alpha   90.00
_cell.angle_beta   90.00
_cell.angle_gamma   90.00
#
_symmetry.space_group_name_H-M   'P 1'
#
loop_
_entity.id
_entity.type
_entity.pdbx_description
1 polymer ?
#
loop_
_entity_poly.entity_id
_entity_poly.type
_entity_poly.pdbx_seq_one_letter_code
_entity_poly.pdbx_strand_id
1 'polypeptide(L)'
;MRDAGCEVQDARSGMSYRDLEIWKLAREIAIAVHRMTLQNLPKFEMYEQASQIRRSAKSISSNIVEGYGRRRYKQEFIRLLVFAHGSCDETIDHLEVLFETGSLTNEVLYRDLSARLDLLGRKLNVFIDSVERSHRTHHSDISHPESRIAYLVS
;
A
#
# COMPACT_ATOMS: atom_id res chain seq x y z
N MET A 1 -34.74 -18.85 -0.76
CA MET A 1 -34.30 -18.74 0.64
C MET A 1 -33.04 -17.89 0.67
N ARG A 2 -33.12 -16.68 1.15
CA ARG A 2 -31.95 -15.86 1.36
C ARG A 2 -31.27 -16.34 2.65
N ASP A 3 -30.02 -16.66 2.53
CA ASP A 3 -29.21 -17.17 3.61
C ASP A 3 -29.01 -16.07 4.67
N ALA A 4 -29.76 -16.15 5.76
CA ALA A 4 -29.64 -15.21 6.88
C ALA A 4 -28.24 -15.22 7.52
N GLY A 5 -27.43 -16.23 7.21
CA GLY A 5 -26.05 -16.33 7.66
C GLY A 5 -25.09 -15.36 6.99
N CYS A 6 -25.37 -14.97 5.73
CA CYS A 6 -24.51 -14.05 4.98
C CYS A 6 -24.65 -12.60 5.47
N GLU A 7 -25.86 -12.17 5.79
CA GLU A 7 -26.13 -10.82 6.31
C GLU A 7 -25.55 -10.60 7.71
N VAL A 8 -25.53 -11.65 8.54
CA VAL A 8 -24.95 -11.58 9.89
C VAL A 8 -23.42 -11.55 9.85
N GLN A 9 -22.79 -12.20 8.88
CA GLN A 9 -21.35 -12.14 8.70
C GLN A 9 -20.89 -10.76 8.20
N ASP A 10 -21.60 -10.14 7.27
CA ASP A 10 -21.28 -8.80 6.77
C ASP A 10 -21.41 -7.73 7.86
N ALA A 11 -22.42 -7.84 8.73
CA ALA A 11 -22.59 -6.92 9.85
C ALA A 11 -21.51 -7.08 10.94
N ARG A 12 -20.84 -8.24 11.01
CA ARG A 12 -19.77 -8.52 11.98
C ARG A 12 -18.37 -8.34 11.43
N SER A 13 -18.19 -8.29 10.11
CA SER A 13 -16.87 -8.32 9.49
C SER A 13 -16.14 -6.98 9.58
N GLY A 14 -16.82 -5.91 9.91
CA GLY A 14 -16.19 -4.59 9.97
C GLY A 14 -15.55 -4.20 8.61
N MET A 15 -14.66 -3.20 8.63
CA MET A 15 -13.96 -2.71 7.45
C MET A 15 -12.97 -3.76 6.92
N SER A 16 -12.99 -4.01 5.61
CA SER A 16 -12.02 -4.86 4.91
C SER A 16 -10.84 -4.01 4.42
N TYR A 17 -9.69 -4.64 4.14
CA TYR A 17 -8.57 -3.95 3.46
C TYR A 17 -9.01 -3.35 2.11
N ARG A 18 -10.03 -3.96 1.47
CA ARG A 18 -10.59 -3.47 0.20
C ARG A 18 -11.24 -2.11 0.31
N ASP A 19 -11.62 -1.69 1.51
CA ASP A 19 -12.21 -0.38 1.76
C ASP A 19 -11.16 0.72 1.95
N LEU A 20 -9.89 0.34 2.15
CA LEU A 20 -8.80 1.30 2.32
C LEU A 20 -8.48 2.01 1.00
N GLU A 21 -8.49 3.34 1.01
CA GLU A 21 -8.11 4.14 -0.16
C GLU A 21 -6.70 3.83 -0.65
N ILE A 22 -5.75 3.67 0.28
CA ILE A 22 -4.36 3.35 -0.04
C ILE A 22 -4.25 2.02 -0.79
N TRP A 23 -5.06 1.02 -0.41
CA TRP A 23 -5.08 -0.26 -1.12
C TRP A 23 -5.67 -0.13 -2.51
N LYS A 24 -6.80 0.58 -2.65
CA LYS A 24 -7.45 0.80 -3.96
C LYS A 24 -6.50 1.47 -4.95
N LEU A 25 -5.85 2.54 -4.51
CA LEU A 25 -4.89 3.28 -5.33
C LEU A 25 -3.65 2.43 -5.65
N ALA A 26 -3.10 1.70 -4.68
CA ALA A 26 -1.97 0.80 -4.90
C ALA A 26 -2.32 -0.30 -5.92
N ARG A 27 -3.53 -0.84 -5.85
CA ARG A 27 -4.02 -1.86 -6.78
C ARG A 27 -4.15 -1.32 -8.20
N GLU A 28 -4.73 -0.15 -8.36
CA GLU A 28 -4.85 0.52 -9.66
C GLU A 28 -3.47 0.80 -10.28
N ILE A 29 -2.52 1.28 -9.48
CA ILE A 29 -1.14 1.52 -9.92
C ILE A 29 -0.47 0.22 -10.36
N ALA A 30 -0.59 -0.86 -9.58
CA ALA A 30 0.01 -2.15 -9.94
C ALA A 30 -0.52 -2.67 -11.29
N ILE A 31 -1.81 -2.52 -11.54
CA ILE A 31 -2.42 -2.90 -12.81
C ILE A 31 -1.94 -2.00 -13.95
N ALA A 32 -1.90 -0.69 -13.73
CA ALA A 32 -1.45 0.27 -14.73
C ALA A 32 0.04 0.08 -15.08
N VAL A 33 0.89 -0.16 -14.09
CA VAL A 33 2.31 -0.49 -14.28
C VAL A 33 2.47 -1.79 -15.08
N HIS A 34 1.70 -2.82 -14.72
CA HIS A 34 1.75 -4.09 -15.46
C HIS A 34 1.42 -3.89 -16.95
N ARG A 35 0.34 -3.16 -17.25
CA ARG A 35 -0.05 -2.84 -18.63
C ARG A 35 1.01 -2.03 -19.37
N MET A 36 1.54 -1.01 -18.71
CA MET A 36 2.62 -0.18 -19.28
C MET A 36 3.83 -1.04 -19.67
N THR A 37 4.23 -1.99 -18.85
CA THR A 37 5.37 -2.87 -19.16
C THR A 37 5.12 -3.78 -20.35
N LEU A 38 3.87 -4.16 -20.61
CA LEU A 38 3.51 -5.02 -21.74
C LEU A 38 3.31 -4.23 -23.05
N GLN A 39 2.83 -3.00 -22.97
CA GLN A 39 2.35 -2.24 -24.12
C GLN A 39 3.29 -1.10 -24.55
N ASN A 40 4.09 -0.55 -23.63
CA ASN A 40 4.82 0.71 -23.83
C ASN A 40 6.33 0.59 -23.67
N LEU A 41 6.85 -0.60 -23.42
CA LEU A 41 8.29 -0.82 -23.28
C LEU A 41 8.85 -1.71 -24.39
N PRO A 42 10.13 -1.54 -24.78
CA PRO A 42 10.79 -2.45 -25.69
C PRO A 42 10.92 -3.85 -25.07
N LYS A 43 10.95 -4.86 -25.92
CA LYS A 43 10.97 -6.28 -25.51
C LYS A 43 12.14 -6.66 -24.61
N PHE A 44 13.30 -6.01 -24.78
CA PHE A 44 14.47 -6.32 -23.97
C PHE A 44 14.28 -5.99 -22.48
N GLU A 45 13.37 -5.04 -22.15
CA GLU A 45 13.07 -4.69 -20.77
C GLU A 45 12.25 -5.76 -20.02
N MET A 46 11.66 -6.71 -20.73
CA MET A 46 10.75 -7.70 -20.16
C MET A 46 11.31 -8.40 -18.91
N TYR A 47 12.59 -8.76 -18.95
CA TYR A 47 13.29 -9.47 -17.88
C TYR A 47 14.22 -8.60 -17.06
N GLU A 48 14.28 -7.31 -17.37
CA GLU A 48 15.12 -6.32 -16.67
C GLU A 48 14.25 -5.34 -15.88
N GLN A 49 14.27 -4.07 -16.24
CA GLN A 49 13.59 -3.01 -15.50
C GLN A 49 12.07 -3.20 -15.43
N ALA A 50 11.45 -3.74 -16.49
CA ALA A 50 10.03 -4.05 -16.49
C ALA A 50 9.67 -5.08 -15.41
N SER A 51 10.49 -6.09 -15.23
CA SER A 51 10.34 -7.09 -14.18
C SER A 51 10.45 -6.46 -12.79
N GLN A 52 11.41 -5.57 -12.59
CA GLN A 52 11.63 -4.88 -11.31
C GLN A 52 10.46 -3.98 -10.93
N ILE A 53 9.99 -3.15 -11.86
CA ILE A 53 8.88 -2.23 -11.58
C ILE A 53 7.56 -2.98 -11.33
N ARG A 54 7.31 -4.08 -12.04
CA ARG A 54 6.13 -4.92 -11.77
C ARG A 54 6.17 -5.51 -10.36
N ARG A 55 7.35 -5.95 -9.93
CA ARG A 55 7.55 -6.53 -8.60
C ARG A 55 7.34 -5.50 -7.50
N SER A 56 7.98 -4.34 -7.60
CA SER A 56 7.87 -3.28 -6.60
C SER A 56 6.43 -2.74 -6.51
N ALA A 57 5.77 -2.51 -7.64
CA ALA A 57 4.38 -2.05 -7.66
C ALA A 57 3.41 -3.03 -6.99
N LYS A 58 3.56 -4.33 -7.24
CA LYS A 58 2.75 -5.37 -6.56
C LYS A 58 3.05 -5.45 -5.07
N SER A 59 4.29 -5.22 -4.67
CA SER A 59 4.70 -5.23 -3.27
C SER A 59 4.00 -4.16 -2.44
N ILE A 60 3.65 -3.02 -3.01
CA ILE A 60 2.91 -1.96 -2.30
C ILE A 60 1.58 -2.51 -1.76
N SER A 61 0.74 -3.03 -2.64
CA SER A 61 -0.57 -3.54 -2.25
C SER A 61 -0.48 -4.78 -1.36
N SER A 62 0.48 -5.66 -1.60
CA SER A 62 0.70 -6.86 -0.78
C SER A 62 1.05 -6.51 0.66
N ASN A 63 1.93 -5.54 0.88
CA ASN A 63 2.29 -5.08 2.22
C ASN A 63 1.13 -4.41 2.94
N ILE A 64 0.27 -3.67 2.23
CA ILE A 64 -0.95 -3.09 2.80
C ILE A 64 -1.90 -4.19 3.28
N VAL A 65 -2.14 -5.21 2.45
CA VAL A 65 -3.01 -6.35 2.78
C VAL A 65 -2.48 -7.11 3.98
N GLU A 66 -1.20 -7.45 3.98
CA GLU A 66 -0.57 -8.17 5.08
C GLU A 66 -0.57 -7.35 6.37
N GLY A 67 -0.25 -6.06 6.27
CA GLY A 67 -0.29 -5.16 7.41
C GLY A 67 -1.67 -5.05 8.04
N TYR A 68 -2.69 -4.89 7.21
CA TYR A 68 -4.07 -4.83 7.66
C TYR A 68 -4.51 -6.14 8.33
N GLY A 69 -4.09 -7.28 7.79
CA GLY A 69 -4.34 -8.60 8.38
C GLY A 69 -3.71 -8.75 9.77
N ARG A 70 -2.62 -8.05 10.02
CA ARG A 70 -1.88 -8.06 11.30
C ARG A 70 -2.16 -6.83 12.16
N ARG A 71 -3.18 -6.04 11.86
CA ARG A 71 -3.47 -4.77 12.54
C ARG A 71 -3.71 -4.88 14.05
N ARG A 72 -4.02 -6.08 14.53
CA ARG A 72 -4.08 -6.37 15.97
C ARG A 72 -2.74 -6.08 16.66
N TYR A 73 -1.64 -6.29 15.94
CA TYR A 73 -0.27 -6.03 16.39
C TYR A 73 0.21 -4.73 15.75
N LYS A 74 0.11 -3.65 16.49
CA LYS A 74 0.37 -2.30 15.99
C LYS A 74 1.72 -2.15 15.32
N GLN A 75 2.80 -2.63 15.95
CA GLN A 75 4.14 -2.49 15.43
C GLN A 75 4.33 -3.25 14.12
N GLU A 76 3.70 -4.42 13.99
CA GLU A 76 3.67 -5.18 12.74
C GLU A 76 2.90 -4.44 11.65
N PHE A 77 1.76 -3.84 12.00
CA PHE A 77 0.98 -3.06 11.06
C PHE A 77 1.78 -1.86 10.52
N ILE A 78 2.36 -1.07 11.41
CA ILE A 78 3.19 0.09 11.03
C ILE A 78 4.38 -0.37 10.18
N ARG A 79 5.08 -1.41 10.58
CA ARG A 79 6.24 -1.96 9.86
C ARG A 79 5.90 -2.31 8.41
N LEU A 80 4.79 -3.01 8.20
CA LEU A 80 4.36 -3.41 6.86
C LEU A 80 3.87 -2.21 6.02
N LEU A 81 3.25 -1.22 6.65
CA LEU A 81 2.91 0.03 5.96
C LEU A 81 4.16 0.82 5.54
N VAL A 82 5.20 0.83 6.38
CA VAL A 82 6.49 1.44 6.04
C VAL A 82 7.14 0.68 4.88
N PHE A 83 7.06 -0.64 4.85
CA PHE A 83 7.52 -1.43 3.70
C PHE A 83 6.73 -1.11 2.43
N ALA A 84 5.42 -0.92 2.53
CA ALA A 84 4.60 -0.48 1.41
C ALA A 84 5.07 0.88 0.87
N HIS A 85 5.37 1.83 1.76
CA HIS A 85 5.91 3.13 1.38
C HIS A 85 7.28 3.00 0.68
N GLY A 86 8.17 2.17 1.21
CA GLY A 86 9.46 1.89 0.58
C GLY A 86 9.32 1.27 -0.81
N SER A 87 8.36 0.37 -1.00
CA SER A 87 8.05 -0.20 -2.31
C SER A 87 7.47 0.83 -3.27
N CYS A 88 6.74 1.82 -2.75
CA CYS A 88 6.25 2.96 -3.53
C CYS A 88 7.41 3.79 -4.06
N ASP A 89 8.37 4.15 -3.21
CA ASP A 89 9.57 4.88 -3.61
C ASP A 89 10.41 4.11 -4.63
N GLU A 90 10.58 2.81 -4.43
CA GLU A 90 11.26 1.93 -5.37
C GLU A 90 10.56 1.91 -6.75
N THR A 91 9.23 1.91 -6.76
CA THR A 91 8.47 1.95 -8.01
C THR A 91 8.65 3.29 -8.73
N ILE A 92 8.71 4.39 -7.99
CA ILE A 92 9.01 5.72 -8.53
C ILE A 92 10.39 5.72 -9.18
N ASP A 93 11.40 5.24 -8.48
CA ASP A 93 12.77 5.16 -8.98
C ASP A 93 12.85 4.35 -10.29
N HIS A 94 12.24 3.18 -10.33
CA HIS A 94 12.21 2.37 -11.55
C HIS A 94 11.49 3.06 -12.70
N LEU A 95 10.40 3.78 -12.42
CA LEU A 95 9.67 4.53 -13.45
C LEU A 95 10.51 5.66 -14.02
N GLU A 96 11.22 6.38 -13.18
CA GLU A 96 12.15 7.45 -13.59
C GLU A 96 13.29 6.89 -14.47
N VAL A 97 13.89 5.78 -14.08
CA VAL A 97 14.92 5.11 -14.87
C VAL A 97 14.41 4.71 -16.25
N LEU A 98 13.21 4.14 -16.34
CA LEU A 98 12.60 3.78 -17.61
C LEU A 98 12.40 5.00 -18.52
N PHE A 99 12.01 6.13 -17.96
CA PHE A 99 11.81 7.37 -18.71
C PHE A 99 13.12 8.01 -19.10
N GLU A 100 14.07 8.13 -18.19
CA GLU A 100 15.38 8.77 -18.43
C GLU A 100 16.25 7.99 -19.41
N THR A 101 16.14 6.67 -19.43
CA THR A 101 16.85 5.80 -20.39
C THR A 101 16.18 5.77 -21.77
N GLY A 102 14.99 6.33 -21.91
CA GLY A 102 14.23 6.32 -23.16
C GLY A 102 13.51 5.01 -23.46
N SER A 103 13.49 4.05 -22.53
CA SER A 103 12.68 2.83 -22.66
C SER A 103 11.19 3.14 -22.63
N LEU A 104 10.77 4.04 -21.75
CA LEU A 104 9.42 4.58 -21.73
C LEU A 104 9.42 5.95 -22.43
N THR A 105 8.80 6.03 -23.61
CA THR A 105 8.76 7.26 -24.41
C THR A 105 7.44 8.03 -24.30
N ASN A 106 6.38 7.39 -23.80
CA ASN A 106 5.08 8.03 -23.60
C ASN A 106 5.10 8.95 -22.37
N GLU A 107 5.33 10.23 -22.58
CA GLU A 107 5.45 11.23 -21.52
C GLU A 107 4.16 11.43 -20.75
N VAL A 108 2.99 11.37 -21.40
CA VAL A 108 1.68 11.50 -20.75
C VAL A 108 1.46 10.36 -19.76
N LEU A 109 1.77 9.14 -20.16
CA LEU A 109 1.68 7.96 -19.30
C LEU A 109 2.67 8.03 -18.14
N TYR A 110 3.91 8.45 -18.40
CA TYR A 110 4.91 8.66 -17.35
C TYR A 110 4.44 9.65 -16.29
N ARG A 111 3.92 10.81 -16.71
CA ARG A 111 3.42 11.84 -15.80
C ARG A 111 2.20 11.37 -15.01
N ASP A 112 1.29 10.63 -15.63
CA ASP A 112 0.12 10.08 -14.95
C ASP A 112 0.51 9.08 -13.86
N LEU A 113 1.38 8.13 -14.17
CA LEU A 113 1.87 7.14 -13.21
C LEU A 113 2.67 7.80 -12.09
N SER A 114 3.53 8.77 -12.41
CA SER A 114 4.31 9.52 -11.42
C SER A 114 3.39 10.26 -10.44
N ALA A 115 2.36 10.93 -10.94
CA ALA A 115 1.40 11.66 -10.11
C ALA A 115 0.62 10.73 -9.18
N ARG A 116 0.21 9.56 -9.66
CA ARG A 116 -0.50 8.56 -8.84
C ARG A 116 0.40 7.98 -7.75
N LEU A 117 1.66 7.70 -8.06
CA LEU A 117 2.64 7.19 -7.10
C LEU A 117 2.95 8.22 -6.02
N ASP A 118 3.15 9.49 -6.40
CA ASP A 118 3.35 10.58 -5.45
C ASP A 118 2.15 10.74 -4.51
N LEU A 119 0.94 10.66 -5.05
CA LEU A 119 -0.28 10.72 -4.26
C LEU A 119 -0.35 9.54 -3.28
N LEU A 120 -0.05 8.33 -3.73
CA LEU A 120 -0.04 7.13 -2.89
C LEU A 120 0.98 7.26 -1.75
N GLY A 121 2.19 7.73 -2.05
CA GLY A 121 3.23 7.96 -1.03
C GLY A 121 2.77 8.91 0.06
N ARG A 122 2.14 10.03 -0.30
CA ARG A 122 1.57 10.99 0.66
C ARG A 122 0.44 10.39 1.48
N LYS A 123 -0.47 9.65 0.85
CA LYS A 123 -1.57 8.97 1.54
C LYS A 123 -1.08 7.89 2.50
N LEU A 124 -0.05 7.14 2.13
CA LEU A 124 0.59 6.17 3.01
C LEU A 124 1.19 6.82 4.24
N ASN A 125 1.90 7.95 4.08
CA ASN A 125 2.46 8.68 5.22
C ASN A 125 1.37 9.19 6.17
N VAL A 126 0.30 9.78 5.63
CA VAL A 126 -0.84 10.23 6.43
C VAL A 126 -1.51 9.07 7.16
N PHE A 127 -1.65 7.93 6.50
CA PHE A 127 -2.23 6.73 7.10
C PHE A 127 -1.37 6.16 8.22
N ILE A 128 -0.05 6.08 8.02
CA ILE A 128 0.92 5.66 9.04
C ILE A 128 0.83 6.57 10.26
N ASP A 129 0.86 7.88 10.06
CA ASP A 129 0.73 8.86 11.13
C ASP A 129 -0.59 8.71 11.89
N SER A 130 -1.67 8.43 11.19
CA SER A 130 -2.99 8.17 11.80
C SER A 130 -2.98 6.94 12.69
N VAL A 131 -2.37 5.84 12.23
CA VAL A 131 -2.23 4.62 13.03
C VAL A 131 -1.38 4.88 14.27
N GLU A 132 -0.29 5.60 14.14
CA GLU A 132 0.57 5.96 15.28
C GLU A 132 -0.16 6.83 16.30
N ARG A 133 -0.89 7.85 15.84
CA ARG A 133 -1.63 8.79 16.71
C ARG A 133 -2.80 8.14 17.42
N SER A 134 -3.57 7.28 16.78
CA SER A 134 -4.69 6.58 17.42
C SER A 134 -4.24 5.78 18.63
N HIS A 135 -3.03 5.28 18.60
CA HIS A 135 -2.42 4.62 19.74
C HIS A 135 -1.95 5.56 20.85
N ARG A 136 -1.44 6.72 20.51
CA ARG A 136 -1.05 7.73 21.50
C ARG A 136 -2.25 8.25 22.27
N THR A 137 -3.36 8.47 21.57
CA THR A 137 -4.62 8.91 22.18
C THR A 137 -5.13 7.87 23.18
N HIS A 138 -5.09 6.60 22.79
CA HIS A 138 -5.50 5.52 23.68
C HIS A 138 -4.58 5.36 24.89
N HIS A 139 -3.29 5.65 24.72
CA HIS A 139 -2.31 5.60 25.79
C HIS A 139 -2.47 6.76 26.79
N SER A 140 -2.86 7.94 26.35
CA SER A 140 -3.10 9.10 27.22
C SER A 140 -4.36 8.95 28.05
N ASP A 141 -5.33 8.15 27.62
CA ASP A 141 -6.57 7.90 28.34
C ASP A 141 -6.47 6.75 29.35
N ILE A 142 -5.36 6.01 29.34
CA ILE A 142 -5.13 4.90 30.26
C ILE A 142 -4.44 5.41 31.54
N SER A 143 -5.25 5.70 32.53
CA SER A 143 -4.79 6.15 33.85
C SER A 143 -4.28 5.02 34.77
N HIS A 144 -4.46 3.75 34.40
CA HIS A 144 -4.12 2.59 35.22
C HIS A 144 -2.80 1.94 34.80
N PRO A 145 -1.87 1.64 35.76
CA PRO A 145 -0.56 1.05 35.45
C PRO A 145 -0.63 -0.29 34.73
N GLU A 146 -1.61 -1.12 35.05
CA GLU A 146 -1.80 -2.43 34.43
C GLU A 146 -2.20 -2.32 32.95
N SER A 147 -2.97 -1.33 32.60
CA SER A 147 -3.34 -1.04 31.22
C SER A 147 -2.15 -0.58 30.39
N ARG A 148 -1.16 0.07 31.01
CA ARG A 148 0.07 0.50 30.35
C ARG A 148 0.93 -0.68 29.91
N ILE A 149 1.01 -1.73 30.72
CA ILE A 149 1.83 -2.91 30.42
C ILE A 149 1.20 -3.70 29.25
N ALA A 150 -0.11 -3.93 29.29
CA ALA A 150 -0.83 -4.59 28.21
C ALA A 150 -0.69 -3.84 26.88
N TYR A 151 -0.58 -2.53 26.97
CA TYR A 151 -0.47 -1.66 25.82
C TYR A 151 0.94 -1.67 25.19
N LEU A 152 1.98 -1.78 25.99
CA LEU A 152 3.37 -1.85 25.51
C LEU A 152 3.71 -3.21 24.88
N VAL A 153 2.94 -4.26 25.19
CA VAL A 153 3.15 -5.63 24.70
C VAL A 153 2.28 -5.93 23.47
N SER A 154 1.21 -5.17 23.24
CA SER A 154 0.34 -5.27 22.08
C SER A 154 0.75 -4.30 20.98
#